data_d42fa90a27d96ba1456258a9f2d52be6
#
_entry.id   d42fa90a27d96ba1456258a9f2d52be6
#
_cell.length_a   1.000
_cell.length_b   1.000
_cell.length_c   1.000
_cell.angle_alpha   90.00
_cell.angle_beta   90.00
_cell.angle_gamma   90.00
#
_symmetry.space_group_name_H-M   'P 1'
#
loop_
_entity.id
_entity.type
_entity.pdbx_description
1 polymer ?
#
loop_
_entity_poly.entity_id
_entity_poly.type
_entity_poly.pdbx_seq_one_letter_code
_entity_poly.pdbx_strand_id
1 'polypeptide(L)'
;MSAFGFILAKKAEHSITIMCRVLEVSRSGYHAWAGRPPSARALEDERLTVRIRELYELRRKVYGSPRIWADLVFDDGERLGRKRVERLMRKAGLSGLQEKKWKGTTIRVPGVRVADDLLDRDFTATAPNQRWVADITYLRTWQGWLYLVAVQDLYSRRIVGWSMANHMRKELVIDALQMALAHRRPAPGLIWHSDQGSQFVSLAFGQQARAAGIAQSMGSRGDCFDNAVAESFFATIKKELIHRRSWPTRAELSTEVFDYIEVFYNRQRRHSTLGQRSPADFETAALRDTGPPGFDPTPTIEFTAPTAAQAA
;
A
#
# COMPACT_ATOMS: atom_id res chain seq x y z
N MET A 1 8.63 -33.15 15.16
CA MET A 1 9.64 -33.83 14.29
C MET A 1 9.19 -35.28 14.18
N SER A 2 9.19 -35.91 12.99
CA SER A 2 8.87 -37.33 12.86
C SER A 2 10.02 -38.19 13.37
N ALA A 3 9.75 -39.45 13.79
CA ALA A 3 10.77 -40.40 14.25
C ALA A 3 11.91 -40.56 13.21
N PHE A 4 11.56 -40.69 11.93
CA PHE A 4 12.55 -40.79 10.84
C PHE A 4 13.35 -39.49 10.67
N GLY A 5 12.72 -38.32 10.83
CA GLY A 5 13.43 -37.04 10.78
C GLY A 5 14.41 -36.88 11.94
N PHE A 6 14.08 -37.37 13.14
CA PHE A 6 14.98 -37.40 14.28
C PHE A 6 16.20 -38.34 14.02
N ILE A 7 15.94 -39.54 13.51
CA ILE A 7 17.00 -40.50 13.15
C ILE A 7 17.96 -39.88 12.13
N LEU A 8 17.43 -39.22 11.09
CA LEU A 8 18.26 -38.56 10.07
C LEU A 8 19.15 -37.46 10.68
N ALA A 9 18.58 -36.64 11.58
CA ALA A 9 19.32 -35.56 12.22
C ALA A 9 20.43 -36.05 13.15
N LYS A 10 20.24 -37.25 13.78
CA LYS A 10 21.14 -37.80 14.80
C LYS A 10 22.00 -38.99 14.30
N LYS A 11 21.96 -39.35 12.99
CA LYS A 11 22.67 -40.48 12.43
C LYS A 11 24.21 -40.42 12.55
N ALA A 12 24.77 -39.22 12.74
CA ALA A 12 26.20 -39.03 12.95
C ALA A 12 26.63 -39.34 14.42
N GLU A 13 25.70 -39.21 15.36
CA GLU A 13 25.96 -39.35 16.80
C GLU A 13 25.59 -40.76 17.30
N HIS A 14 24.57 -41.40 16.71
CA HIS A 14 23.99 -42.64 17.19
C HIS A 14 23.75 -43.66 16.05
N SER A 15 23.84 -44.93 16.37
CA SER A 15 23.51 -46.01 15.43
C SER A 15 22.05 -45.98 15.02
N ILE A 16 21.78 -45.98 13.70
CA ILE A 16 20.42 -46.05 13.12
C ILE A 16 19.65 -47.24 13.70
N THR A 17 20.28 -48.39 13.89
CA THR A 17 19.65 -49.61 14.42
C THR A 17 19.15 -49.39 15.85
N ILE A 18 19.96 -48.76 16.68
CA ILE A 18 19.58 -48.48 18.10
C ILE A 18 18.44 -47.46 18.11
N MET A 19 18.53 -46.38 17.36
CA MET A 19 17.48 -45.37 17.28
C MET A 19 16.15 -45.92 16.78
N CYS A 20 16.19 -46.75 15.72
CA CYS A 20 14.97 -47.43 15.24
C CYS A 20 14.31 -48.30 16.30
N ARG A 21 15.09 -49.02 17.11
CA ARG A 21 14.60 -49.84 18.19
C ARG A 21 13.94 -49.00 19.30
N VAL A 22 14.64 -47.93 19.73
CA VAL A 22 14.14 -47.04 20.81
C VAL A 22 12.88 -46.28 20.39
N LEU A 23 12.79 -45.89 19.13
CA LEU A 23 11.66 -45.13 18.58
C LEU A 23 10.55 -46.03 17.99
N GLU A 24 10.67 -47.37 18.15
CA GLU A 24 9.72 -48.37 17.71
C GLU A 24 9.35 -48.26 16.22
N VAL A 25 10.33 -47.98 15.36
CA VAL A 25 10.16 -47.89 13.92
C VAL A 25 11.03 -48.90 13.19
N SER A 26 10.56 -49.38 12.03
CA SER A 26 11.35 -50.37 11.27
C SER A 26 12.58 -49.74 10.60
N ARG A 27 13.71 -50.45 10.63
CA ARG A 27 14.94 -50.01 9.94
C ARG A 27 14.73 -49.92 8.42
N SER A 28 14.03 -50.91 7.83
CA SER A 28 13.69 -50.89 6.40
C SER A 28 12.79 -49.71 6.05
N GLY A 29 11.80 -49.40 6.90
CA GLY A 29 10.96 -48.21 6.75
C GLY A 29 11.76 -46.89 6.78
N TYR A 30 12.77 -46.80 7.67
CA TYR A 30 13.67 -45.64 7.69
C TYR A 30 14.46 -45.53 6.38
N HIS A 31 15.10 -46.59 5.91
CA HIS A 31 15.86 -46.54 4.67
C HIS A 31 15.01 -46.26 3.44
N ALA A 32 13.81 -46.82 3.34
CA ALA A 32 12.85 -46.54 2.28
C ALA A 32 12.38 -45.07 2.33
N TRP A 33 12.18 -44.52 3.53
CA TRP A 33 11.83 -43.11 3.70
C TRP A 33 13.00 -42.18 3.36
N ALA A 34 14.24 -42.51 3.81
CA ALA A 34 15.43 -41.70 3.60
C ALA A 34 15.89 -41.69 2.12
N GLY A 35 15.67 -42.80 1.39
CA GLY A 35 15.98 -42.91 -0.05
C GLY A 35 14.84 -42.41 -0.97
N ARG A 36 13.70 -42.03 -0.43
CA ARG A 36 12.59 -41.58 -1.27
C ARG A 36 12.87 -40.20 -1.83
N PRO A 37 12.75 -40.00 -3.15
CA PRO A 37 12.87 -38.68 -3.75
C PRO A 37 11.73 -37.74 -3.23
N PRO A 38 11.94 -36.43 -3.22
CA PRO A 38 10.91 -35.48 -2.87
C PRO A 38 9.65 -35.71 -3.71
N SER A 39 8.46 -35.63 -3.09
CA SER A 39 7.21 -35.74 -3.84
C SER A 39 7.04 -34.56 -4.80
N ALA A 40 6.26 -34.75 -5.88
CA ALA A 40 5.94 -33.65 -6.81
C ALA A 40 5.39 -32.43 -6.08
N ARG A 41 4.58 -32.63 -5.02
CA ARG A 41 4.09 -31.54 -4.18
C ARG A 41 5.20 -30.85 -3.39
N ALA A 42 6.24 -31.57 -2.95
CA ALA A 42 7.37 -30.98 -2.23
C ALA A 42 8.23 -30.12 -3.16
N LEU A 43 8.49 -30.60 -4.37
CA LEU A 43 9.21 -29.85 -5.41
C LEU A 43 8.44 -28.57 -5.80
N GLU A 44 7.12 -28.69 -5.96
CA GLU A 44 6.26 -27.56 -6.25
C GLU A 44 6.18 -26.54 -5.09
N ASP A 45 6.16 -27.01 -3.83
CA ASP A 45 6.22 -26.15 -2.66
C ASP A 45 7.58 -25.41 -2.57
N GLU A 46 8.67 -26.03 -3.00
CA GLU A 46 9.98 -25.40 -3.06
C GLU A 46 10.02 -24.30 -4.13
N ARG A 47 9.60 -24.60 -5.36
CA ARG A 47 9.45 -23.62 -6.45
C ARG A 47 8.62 -22.41 -6.01
N LEU A 48 7.44 -22.65 -5.45
CA LEU A 48 6.57 -21.60 -4.94
C LEU A 48 7.21 -20.80 -3.80
N THR A 49 7.98 -21.44 -2.94
CA THR A 49 8.67 -20.75 -1.84
C THR A 49 9.74 -19.77 -2.37
N VAL A 50 10.48 -20.16 -3.40
CA VAL A 50 11.43 -19.25 -4.08
C VAL A 50 10.68 -18.06 -4.64
N ARG A 51 9.61 -18.29 -5.41
CA ARG A 51 8.80 -17.21 -6.01
C ARG A 51 8.17 -16.29 -4.96
N ILE A 52 7.66 -16.84 -3.86
CA ILE A 52 7.13 -16.06 -2.72
C ILE A 52 8.20 -15.14 -2.13
N ARG A 53 9.45 -15.59 -2.00
CA ARG A 53 10.56 -14.74 -1.51
C ARG A 53 10.86 -13.60 -2.46
N GLU A 54 10.92 -13.85 -3.77
CA GLU A 54 11.10 -12.81 -4.79
C GLU A 54 10.01 -11.75 -4.72
N LEU A 55 8.73 -12.17 -4.70
CA LEU A 55 7.60 -11.26 -4.57
C LEU A 55 7.63 -10.47 -3.26
N TYR A 56 8.01 -11.12 -2.15
CA TYR A 56 8.11 -10.45 -0.86
C TYR A 56 9.17 -9.34 -0.86
N GLU A 57 10.34 -9.59 -1.47
CA GLU A 57 11.38 -8.55 -1.66
C GLU A 57 10.88 -7.44 -2.59
N LEU A 58 10.32 -7.79 -3.76
CA LEU A 58 9.78 -6.84 -4.74
C LEU A 58 8.71 -5.92 -4.12
N ARG A 59 7.88 -6.45 -3.25
CA ARG A 59 6.84 -5.71 -2.52
C ARG A 59 7.34 -5.09 -1.22
N ARG A 60 8.63 -4.73 -1.15
CA ARG A 60 9.26 -3.98 -0.03
C ARG A 60 9.12 -4.65 1.34
N LYS A 61 8.92 -5.98 1.37
CA LYS A 61 8.74 -6.77 2.61
C LYS A 61 7.51 -6.33 3.43
N VAL A 62 6.50 -5.76 2.81
CA VAL A 62 5.29 -5.28 3.51
C VAL A 62 4.10 -6.21 3.35
N TYR A 63 4.10 -7.07 2.32
CA TYR A 63 2.96 -7.94 2.01
C TYR A 63 2.85 -9.15 2.93
N GLY A 64 1.65 -9.38 3.45
CA GLY A 64 1.26 -10.66 4.05
C GLY A 64 0.70 -11.63 3.02
N SER A 65 0.37 -12.84 3.47
CA SER A 65 -0.11 -13.92 2.61
C SER A 65 -1.32 -13.58 1.71
N PRO A 66 -2.28 -12.69 2.08
CA PRO A 66 -3.37 -12.36 1.18
C PRO A 66 -2.92 -11.61 -0.09
N ARG A 67 -1.96 -10.67 0.04
CA ARG A 67 -1.45 -9.90 -1.09
C ARG A 67 -0.44 -10.69 -1.92
N ILE A 68 0.43 -11.50 -1.29
CA ILE A 68 1.34 -12.43 -2.00
C ILE A 68 0.52 -13.47 -2.78
N TRP A 69 -0.54 -13.99 -2.19
CA TRP A 69 -1.47 -14.89 -2.91
C TRP A 69 -2.07 -14.20 -4.14
N ALA A 70 -2.47 -12.94 -4.01
CA ALA A 70 -3.04 -12.19 -5.13
C ALA A 70 -2.01 -11.95 -6.25
N ASP A 71 -0.73 -11.66 -5.93
CA ASP A 71 0.34 -11.57 -6.92
C ASP A 71 0.54 -12.90 -7.66
N LEU A 72 0.62 -14.03 -6.93
CA LEU A 72 0.77 -15.34 -7.54
C LEU A 72 -0.41 -15.74 -8.45
N VAL A 73 -1.63 -15.41 -8.05
CA VAL A 73 -2.82 -15.82 -8.82
C VAL A 73 -3.12 -14.87 -9.97
N PHE A 74 -3.02 -13.55 -9.76
CA PHE A 74 -3.44 -12.58 -10.77
C PHE A 74 -2.32 -12.20 -11.73
N ASP A 75 -1.06 -12.12 -11.25
CA ASP A 75 0.07 -11.72 -12.08
C ASP A 75 0.81 -12.94 -12.66
N ASP A 76 1.07 -13.96 -11.83
CA ASP A 76 1.80 -15.17 -12.25
C ASP A 76 0.88 -16.28 -12.81
N GLY A 77 -0.46 -16.16 -12.69
CA GLY A 77 -1.43 -17.16 -13.19
C GLY A 77 -1.48 -18.47 -12.39
N GLU A 78 -0.93 -18.50 -11.18
CA GLU A 78 -0.84 -19.70 -10.35
C GLU A 78 -2.22 -20.14 -9.81
N ARG A 79 -2.45 -21.46 -9.79
CA ARG A 79 -3.69 -22.05 -9.26
C ARG A 79 -3.46 -22.64 -7.87
N LEU A 80 -3.52 -21.81 -6.85
CA LEU A 80 -3.32 -22.24 -5.46
C LEU A 80 -4.22 -21.48 -4.46
N GLY A 81 -4.50 -22.13 -3.34
CA GLY A 81 -5.30 -21.53 -2.27
C GLY A 81 -4.48 -20.66 -1.31
N ARG A 82 -5.09 -19.64 -0.72
CA ARG A 82 -4.48 -18.70 0.26
C ARG A 82 -3.82 -19.43 1.44
N LYS A 83 -4.43 -20.51 1.96
CA LYS A 83 -3.85 -21.31 3.08
C LYS A 83 -2.52 -21.96 2.71
N ARG A 84 -2.31 -22.32 1.43
CA ARG A 84 -1.03 -22.88 0.97
C ARG A 84 0.06 -21.80 1.01
N VAL A 85 -0.22 -20.60 0.51
CA VAL A 85 0.71 -19.46 0.57
C VAL A 85 1.06 -19.09 2.01
N GLU A 86 0.06 -19.01 2.89
CA GLU A 86 0.28 -18.71 4.31
C GLU A 86 1.21 -19.75 4.97
N ARG A 87 1.00 -21.04 4.69
CA ARG A 87 1.86 -22.12 5.20
C ARG A 87 3.29 -22.01 4.68
N LEU A 88 3.47 -21.72 3.38
CA LEU A 88 4.79 -21.57 2.78
C LEU A 88 5.52 -20.34 3.31
N MET A 89 4.84 -19.20 3.43
CA MET A 89 5.42 -17.99 4.04
C MET A 89 5.86 -18.25 5.49
N ARG A 90 5.01 -18.90 6.30
CA ARG A 90 5.34 -19.26 7.68
C ARG A 90 6.57 -20.18 7.76
N LYS A 91 6.63 -21.21 6.89
CA LYS A 91 7.78 -22.12 6.79
C LYS A 91 9.06 -21.37 6.38
N ALA A 92 8.94 -20.36 5.53
CA ALA A 92 10.05 -19.53 5.06
C ALA A 92 10.45 -18.40 6.03
N GLY A 93 9.75 -18.25 7.18
CA GLY A 93 9.97 -17.18 8.16
C GLY A 93 9.54 -15.80 7.66
N LEU A 94 8.61 -15.74 6.68
CA LEU A 94 8.13 -14.50 6.10
C LEU A 94 6.79 -14.09 6.73
N SER A 95 6.67 -12.81 7.08
CA SER A 95 5.43 -12.25 7.62
C SER A 95 5.19 -10.84 7.09
N GLY A 96 3.92 -10.52 6.82
CA GLY A 96 3.54 -9.14 6.49
C GLY A 96 3.65 -8.22 7.70
N LEU A 97 3.66 -6.93 7.45
CA LEU A 97 3.63 -5.93 8.52
C LEU A 97 2.31 -6.03 9.29
N GLN A 98 2.37 -6.38 10.56
CA GLN A 98 1.19 -6.46 11.43
C GLN A 98 0.81 -5.08 11.96
N GLU A 99 -0.48 -4.84 12.12
CA GLU A 99 -0.97 -3.66 12.83
C GLU A 99 -0.76 -3.84 14.33
N LYS A 100 0.00 -2.91 14.93
CA LYS A 100 -0.11 -2.73 16.37
C LYS A 100 -1.45 -2.04 16.61
N LYS A 101 -2.34 -2.69 17.36
CA LYS A 101 -3.59 -2.06 17.81
C LYS A 101 -3.26 -0.85 18.67
N TRP A 102 -3.47 0.33 18.13
CA TRP A 102 -3.37 1.58 18.87
C TRP A 102 -4.73 1.85 19.50
N LYS A 103 -4.77 2.13 20.81
CA LYS A 103 -5.98 2.64 21.46
C LYS A 103 -6.00 4.15 21.26
N GLY A 104 -6.91 4.63 20.41
CA GLY A 104 -7.12 6.06 20.21
C GLY A 104 -7.68 6.71 21.48
N THR A 105 -7.07 7.81 21.90
CA THR A 105 -7.55 8.68 22.96
C THR A 105 -7.79 10.05 22.35
N THR A 106 -8.97 10.26 21.73
CA THR A 106 -9.37 11.58 21.23
C THR A 106 -10.39 12.16 22.18
N ILE A 107 -10.12 13.35 22.75
CA ILE A 107 -11.04 14.11 23.59
C ILE A 107 -11.80 15.09 22.67
N ARG A 108 -13.11 15.02 22.65
CA ARG A 108 -13.98 15.96 21.92
C ARG A 108 -13.96 17.34 22.54
N VAL A 109 -13.71 18.38 21.73
CA VAL A 109 -13.90 19.78 22.10
C VAL A 109 -14.95 20.39 21.14
N PRO A 110 -16.07 20.98 21.61
CA PRO A 110 -17.08 21.62 20.76
C PRO A 110 -16.52 22.86 20.04
N GLY A 111 -16.83 23.06 18.76
CA GLY A 111 -16.35 24.19 17.98
C GLY A 111 -17.29 24.63 16.85
N VAL A 112 -17.10 25.83 16.32
CA VAL A 112 -17.91 26.49 15.29
C VAL A 112 -17.64 25.88 13.91
N ARG A 113 -18.66 25.54 13.13
CA ARG A 113 -18.59 25.12 11.73
C ARG A 113 -18.18 26.27 10.82
N VAL A 114 -17.26 26.03 9.89
CA VAL A 114 -16.81 27.03 8.88
C VAL A 114 -17.38 26.71 7.49
N ALA A 115 -17.60 25.46 7.17
CA ALA A 115 -18.32 24.97 5.97
C ALA A 115 -19.16 23.75 6.35
N ASP A 116 -20.21 23.47 5.56
CA ASP A 116 -21.05 22.30 5.79
C ASP A 116 -20.34 21.01 5.45
N ASP A 117 -20.65 19.93 6.18
CA ASP A 117 -20.23 18.60 5.81
C ASP A 117 -21.12 18.06 4.68
N LEU A 118 -20.61 18.09 3.46
CA LEU A 118 -21.31 17.58 2.27
C LEU A 118 -21.16 16.07 2.09
N LEU A 119 -20.28 15.41 2.84
CA LEU A 119 -20.11 13.96 2.75
C LEU A 119 -21.07 13.21 3.68
N ASP A 120 -21.47 13.80 4.80
CA ASP A 120 -22.32 13.16 5.82
C ASP A 120 -21.86 11.73 6.13
N ARG A 121 -20.54 11.54 6.29
CA ARG A 121 -19.87 10.24 6.49
C ARG A 121 -20.01 9.24 5.34
N ASP A 122 -20.53 9.65 4.19
CA ASP A 122 -20.53 8.82 2.97
C ASP A 122 -19.22 9.03 2.20
N PHE A 123 -18.24 8.18 2.48
CA PHE A 123 -16.93 8.15 1.79
C PHE A 123 -16.93 7.23 0.57
N THR A 124 -18.09 6.95 -0.01
CA THR A 124 -18.21 6.20 -1.25
C THR A 124 -18.19 7.14 -2.45
N ALA A 125 -17.65 6.67 -3.57
CA ALA A 125 -17.73 7.34 -4.85
C ALA A 125 -17.96 6.28 -5.92
N THR A 126 -18.80 6.58 -6.92
CA THR A 126 -19.16 5.66 -8.00
C THR A 126 -18.28 5.82 -9.24
N ALA A 127 -17.55 6.94 -9.33
CA ALA A 127 -16.62 7.24 -10.40
C ALA A 127 -15.42 8.06 -9.90
N PRO A 128 -14.29 8.06 -10.63
CA PRO A 128 -13.15 8.92 -10.32
C PRO A 128 -13.53 10.40 -10.32
N ASN A 129 -12.84 11.19 -9.51
CA ASN A 129 -12.97 12.65 -9.46
C ASN A 129 -14.34 13.17 -9.01
N GLN A 130 -15.12 12.37 -8.32
CA GLN A 130 -16.34 12.85 -7.66
C GLN A 130 -16.07 13.42 -6.28
N ARG A 131 -15.22 12.76 -5.52
CA ARG A 131 -14.91 13.10 -4.12
C ARG A 131 -13.44 12.90 -3.83
N TRP A 132 -12.77 13.95 -3.43
CA TRP A 132 -11.39 13.90 -2.93
C TRP A 132 -11.33 14.21 -1.45
N VAL A 133 -10.50 13.51 -0.73
CA VAL A 133 -10.18 13.83 0.67
C VAL A 133 -8.72 14.25 0.76
N ALA A 134 -8.47 15.25 1.59
CA ALA A 134 -7.11 15.75 1.83
C ALA A 134 -6.85 15.89 3.31
N ASP A 135 -5.61 15.68 3.69
CA ASP A 135 -5.13 15.84 5.05
C ASP A 135 -3.64 16.14 5.07
N ILE A 136 -3.15 16.62 6.21
CA ILE A 136 -1.75 16.99 6.44
C ILE A 136 -1.17 16.10 7.52
N THR A 137 0.00 15.53 7.26
CA THR A 137 0.76 14.84 8.30
C THR A 137 2.17 15.40 8.41
N TYR A 138 2.82 15.13 9.53
CA TYR A 138 4.22 15.48 9.77
C TYR A 138 5.07 14.22 9.89
N LEU A 139 6.24 14.28 9.30
CA LEU A 139 7.21 13.21 9.21
C LEU A 139 8.51 13.68 9.86
N ARG A 140 9.08 12.84 10.73
CA ARG A 140 10.26 13.22 11.48
C ARG A 140 11.54 12.90 10.71
N THR A 141 12.46 13.87 10.65
CA THR A 141 13.84 13.69 10.21
C THR A 141 14.80 14.25 11.26
N TRP A 142 16.11 13.99 11.14
CA TRP A 142 17.09 14.60 12.01
C TRP A 142 17.23 16.11 11.77
N GLN A 143 16.86 16.59 10.56
CA GLN A 143 16.79 18.02 10.23
C GLN A 143 15.52 18.71 10.71
N GLY A 144 14.64 18.00 11.44
CA GLY A 144 13.33 18.48 11.91
C GLY A 144 12.17 17.92 11.10
N TRP A 145 11.00 18.57 11.19
CA TRP A 145 9.78 18.10 10.55
C TRP A 145 9.78 18.33 9.04
N LEU A 146 9.26 17.36 8.32
CA LEU A 146 8.80 17.46 6.93
C LEU A 146 7.29 17.29 6.96
N TYR A 147 6.54 18.23 6.42
CA TYR A 147 5.08 18.17 6.31
C TYR A 147 4.71 17.60 4.95
N LEU A 148 3.73 16.70 4.93
CA LEU A 148 3.19 16.07 3.74
C LEU A 148 1.69 16.31 3.70
N VAL A 149 1.20 16.92 2.61
CA VAL A 149 -0.22 16.92 2.23
C VAL A 149 -0.42 15.81 1.22
N ALA A 150 -1.51 15.08 1.35
CA ALA A 150 -1.95 14.10 0.36
C ALA A 150 -3.43 14.33 0.01
N VAL A 151 -3.74 14.27 -1.27
CA VAL A 151 -5.08 14.35 -1.83
C VAL A 151 -5.42 12.99 -2.40
N GLN A 152 -6.44 12.34 -1.88
CA GLN A 152 -6.84 10.99 -2.25
C GLN A 152 -8.21 10.99 -2.91
N ASP A 153 -8.34 10.35 -4.04
CA ASP A 153 -9.60 10.04 -4.70
C ASP A 153 -10.32 8.90 -3.96
N LEU A 154 -11.55 9.14 -3.53
CA LEU A 154 -12.32 8.16 -2.75
C LEU A 154 -12.74 6.93 -3.56
N TYR A 155 -12.90 7.06 -4.88
CA TYR A 155 -13.26 5.96 -5.76
C TYR A 155 -12.19 4.88 -5.82
N SER A 156 -10.96 5.30 -6.12
CA SER A 156 -9.85 4.39 -6.40
C SER A 156 -8.81 4.30 -5.28
N ARG A 157 -8.92 5.14 -4.26
CA ARG A 157 -7.88 5.30 -3.23
C ARG A 157 -6.56 5.84 -3.77
N ARG A 158 -6.54 6.33 -5.01
CA ARG A 158 -5.36 6.89 -5.64
C ARG A 158 -4.99 8.23 -5.02
N ILE A 159 -3.71 8.42 -4.74
CA ILE A 159 -3.19 9.75 -4.40
C ILE A 159 -3.02 10.53 -5.69
N VAL A 160 -3.86 11.53 -5.87
CA VAL A 160 -3.97 12.33 -7.10
C VAL A 160 -3.16 13.62 -7.07
N GLY A 161 -2.85 14.09 -5.86
CA GLY A 161 -1.98 15.23 -5.62
C GLY A 161 -1.33 15.14 -4.25
N TRP A 162 -0.14 15.68 -4.12
CA TRP A 162 0.58 15.74 -2.85
C TRP A 162 1.65 16.85 -2.93
N SER A 163 2.06 17.32 -1.78
CA SER A 163 3.19 18.24 -1.67
C SER A 163 3.92 18.07 -0.35
N MET A 164 5.18 18.49 -0.29
CA MET A 164 5.99 18.41 0.91
C MET A 164 6.76 19.71 1.14
N ALA A 165 6.82 20.17 2.40
CA ALA A 165 7.61 21.32 2.78
C ALA A 165 8.13 21.19 4.23
N ASN A 166 9.10 22.05 4.58
CA ASN A 166 9.58 22.17 5.96
C ASN A 166 8.70 23.08 6.84
N HIS A 167 7.56 23.52 6.33
CA HIS A 167 6.59 24.38 6.98
C HIS A 167 5.16 23.93 6.66
N MET A 168 4.19 24.37 7.47
CA MET A 168 2.77 24.04 7.31
C MET A 168 1.97 25.31 6.96
N ARG A 169 2.42 26.03 5.91
CA ARG A 169 1.72 27.22 5.40
C ARG A 169 0.70 26.83 4.34
N LYS A 170 -0.21 27.76 3.98
CA LYS A 170 -1.26 27.57 2.96
C LYS A 170 -0.73 27.12 1.59
N GLU A 171 0.48 27.54 1.21
CA GLU A 171 1.13 27.18 -0.05
C GLU A 171 1.24 25.67 -0.20
N LEU A 172 1.55 24.97 0.89
CA LEU A 172 1.67 23.52 0.91
C LEU A 172 0.39 22.81 0.43
N VAL A 173 -0.78 23.28 0.84
CA VAL A 173 -2.09 22.70 0.41
C VAL A 173 -2.43 23.13 -1.02
N ILE A 174 -2.10 24.36 -1.37
CA ILE A 174 -2.32 24.91 -2.71
C ILE A 174 -1.51 24.12 -3.75
N ASP A 175 -0.25 23.83 -3.48
CA ASP A 175 0.61 23.04 -4.36
C ASP A 175 0.06 21.63 -4.58
N ALA A 176 -0.44 20.97 -3.53
CA ALA A 176 -1.08 19.67 -3.62
C ALA A 176 -2.38 19.71 -4.46
N LEU A 177 -3.20 20.75 -4.28
CA LEU A 177 -4.40 20.99 -5.09
C LEU A 177 -4.04 21.20 -6.57
N GLN A 178 -3.06 22.06 -6.86
CA GLN A 178 -2.62 22.35 -8.23
C GLN A 178 -2.10 21.09 -8.93
N MET A 179 -1.30 20.27 -8.23
CA MET A 179 -0.83 18.98 -8.74
C MET A 179 -2.04 18.07 -9.07
N ALA A 180 -3.00 17.95 -8.15
CA ALA A 180 -4.19 17.12 -8.37
C ALA A 180 -5.01 17.60 -9.58
N LEU A 181 -5.22 18.92 -9.72
CA LEU A 181 -5.93 19.51 -10.85
C LEU A 181 -5.22 19.30 -12.18
N ALA A 182 -3.89 19.45 -12.19
CA ALA A 182 -3.08 19.22 -13.40
C ALA A 182 -3.15 17.77 -13.88
N HIS A 183 -3.10 16.82 -12.95
CA HIS A 183 -3.13 15.39 -13.26
C HIS A 183 -4.52 14.89 -13.64
N ARG A 184 -5.58 15.41 -12.99
CA ARG A 184 -6.94 14.81 -13.09
C ARG A 184 -7.91 15.60 -13.94
N ARG A 185 -7.74 16.92 -14.03
CA ARG A 185 -8.65 17.82 -14.79
C ARG A 185 -10.12 17.50 -14.51
N PRO A 186 -10.57 17.50 -13.24
CA PRO A 186 -11.91 17.09 -12.89
C PRO A 186 -12.97 18.01 -13.52
N ALA A 187 -14.13 17.45 -13.81
CA ALA A 187 -15.29 18.26 -14.16
C ALA A 187 -15.74 19.11 -12.96
N PRO A 188 -16.41 20.25 -13.17
CA PRO A 188 -17.03 21.02 -12.10
C PRO A 188 -17.98 20.15 -11.25
N GLY A 189 -18.04 20.43 -9.94
CA GLY A 189 -18.87 19.68 -9.01
C GLY A 189 -18.12 18.64 -8.19
N LEU A 190 -16.79 18.48 -8.37
CA LEU A 190 -15.96 17.72 -7.47
C LEU A 190 -16.12 18.21 -6.03
N ILE A 191 -16.32 17.29 -5.09
CA ILE A 191 -16.31 17.58 -3.66
C ILE A 191 -14.91 17.39 -3.11
N TRP A 192 -14.34 18.45 -2.52
CA TRP A 192 -13.10 18.38 -1.73
C TRP A 192 -13.43 18.37 -0.25
N HIS A 193 -13.07 17.30 0.42
CA HIS A 193 -13.28 17.19 1.86
C HIS A 193 -11.93 17.22 2.60
N SER A 194 -11.90 18.00 3.69
CA SER A 194 -10.75 18.09 4.60
C SER A 194 -11.21 18.41 6.02
N ASP A 195 -10.27 18.33 6.97
CA ASP A 195 -10.50 18.87 8.29
C ASP A 195 -10.59 20.42 8.27
N GLN A 196 -10.93 21.03 9.42
CA GLN A 196 -10.99 22.48 9.58
C GLN A 196 -9.60 23.10 9.88
N GLY A 197 -8.53 22.52 9.40
CA GLY A 197 -7.20 23.10 9.52
C GLY A 197 -7.09 24.48 8.90
N SER A 198 -6.37 25.40 9.54
CA SER A 198 -6.23 26.80 9.09
C SER A 198 -5.72 26.94 7.64
N GLN A 199 -5.02 25.95 7.14
CA GLN A 199 -4.52 25.89 5.77
C GLN A 199 -5.64 25.70 4.75
N PHE A 200 -6.62 24.83 5.05
CA PHE A 200 -7.75 24.49 4.19
C PHE A 200 -8.85 25.59 4.22
N VAL A 201 -8.93 26.36 5.30
CA VAL A 201 -9.89 27.48 5.43
C VAL A 201 -9.31 28.80 4.91
N SER A 202 -8.08 28.82 4.38
CA SER A 202 -7.46 30.05 3.88
C SER A 202 -8.21 30.60 2.67
N LEU A 203 -8.34 31.94 2.60
CA LEU A 203 -9.01 32.60 1.48
C LEU A 203 -8.39 32.23 0.12
N ALA A 204 -7.06 32.11 0.06
CA ALA A 204 -6.35 31.76 -1.16
C ALA A 204 -6.69 30.36 -1.65
N PHE A 205 -6.75 29.37 -0.76
CA PHE A 205 -7.21 28.01 -1.11
C PHE A 205 -8.65 28.02 -1.59
N GLY A 206 -9.56 28.69 -0.87
CA GLY A 206 -10.97 28.78 -1.24
C GLY A 206 -11.21 29.47 -2.59
N GLN A 207 -10.40 30.46 -2.97
CA GLN A 207 -10.44 31.09 -4.30
C GLN A 207 -10.03 30.12 -5.40
N GLN A 208 -8.95 29.36 -5.23
CA GLN A 208 -8.50 28.37 -6.21
C GLN A 208 -9.48 27.22 -6.35
N ALA A 209 -10.01 26.68 -5.25
CA ALA A 209 -11.02 25.63 -5.29
C ALA A 209 -12.28 26.09 -6.06
N ARG A 210 -12.79 27.29 -5.79
CA ARG A 210 -13.94 27.86 -6.51
C ARG A 210 -13.65 28.07 -8.00
N ALA A 211 -12.46 28.59 -8.33
CA ALA A 211 -12.05 28.79 -9.74
C ALA A 211 -12.00 27.47 -10.50
N ALA A 212 -11.70 26.37 -9.83
CA ALA A 212 -11.71 25.01 -10.38
C ALA A 212 -13.09 24.32 -10.34
N GLY A 213 -14.16 25.01 -9.90
CA GLY A 213 -15.50 24.43 -9.78
C GLY A 213 -15.63 23.36 -8.68
N ILE A 214 -14.79 23.42 -7.64
CA ILE A 214 -14.76 22.48 -6.52
C ILE A 214 -15.69 22.96 -5.41
N ALA A 215 -16.56 22.07 -4.95
CA ALA A 215 -17.36 22.26 -3.74
C ALA A 215 -16.53 21.86 -2.52
N GLN A 216 -16.29 22.80 -1.61
CA GLN A 216 -15.59 22.50 -0.36
C GLN A 216 -16.54 21.89 0.67
N SER A 217 -16.09 20.83 1.31
CA SER A 217 -16.72 20.14 2.42
C SER A 217 -15.75 20.07 3.59
N MET A 218 -16.20 20.31 4.79
CA MET A 218 -15.36 20.26 5.98
C MET A 218 -16.03 19.42 7.06
N GLY A 219 -15.28 18.43 7.55
CA GLY A 219 -15.69 17.61 8.69
C GLY A 219 -15.88 18.44 9.96
N SER A 220 -16.57 17.87 10.93
CA SER A 220 -16.78 18.49 12.25
C SER A 220 -15.45 18.60 12.99
N ARG A 221 -15.23 19.70 13.70
CA ARG A 221 -14.02 19.91 14.49
C ARG A 221 -13.88 18.81 15.56
N GLY A 222 -12.80 18.01 15.48
CA GLY A 222 -12.52 16.96 16.47
C GLY A 222 -13.28 15.64 16.26
N ASP A 223 -13.97 15.44 15.15
CA ASP A 223 -14.54 14.14 14.80
C ASP A 223 -13.56 13.37 13.88
N CYS A 224 -12.88 12.38 14.47
CA CYS A 224 -11.90 11.54 13.77
C CYS A 224 -12.54 10.64 12.69
N PHE A 225 -13.86 10.51 12.65
CA PHE A 225 -14.53 9.70 11.63
C PHE A 225 -14.68 10.43 10.29
N ASP A 226 -14.65 11.77 10.33
CA ASP A 226 -14.87 12.60 9.15
C ASP A 226 -13.70 12.60 8.16
N ASN A 227 -12.51 12.05 8.51
CA ASN A 227 -11.35 11.95 7.62
C ASN A 227 -10.63 10.58 7.67
N ALA A 228 -11.35 9.53 8.09
CA ALA A 228 -10.80 8.19 8.31
C ALA A 228 -10.05 7.61 7.09
N VAL A 229 -10.41 8.02 5.88
CA VAL A 229 -9.78 7.53 4.65
C VAL A 229 -8.39 8.11 4.46
N ALA A 230 -8.21 9.41 4.62
CA ALA A 230 -6.91 10.07 4.55
C ALA A 230 -6.01 9.61 5.72
N GLU A 231 -6.57 9.48 6.92
CA GLU A 231 -5.85 8.91 8.08
C GLU A 231 -5.36 7.48 7.80
N SER A 232 -6.16 6.65 7.12
CA SER A 232 -5.77 5.30 6.72
C SER A 232 -4.58 5.29 5.76
N PHE A 233 -4.50 6.24 4.81
CA PHE A 233 -3.33 6.41 3.96
C PHE A 233 -2.10 6.78 4.77
N PHE A 234 -2.20 7.77 5.66
CA PHE A 234 -1.06 8.18 6.48
C PHE A 234 -0.61 7.10 7.47
N ALA A 235 -1.52 6.35 8.05
CA ALA A 235 -1.16 5.19 8.86
C ALA A 235 -0.39 4.15 8.04
N THR A 236 -0.80 3.95 6.80
CA THR A 236 -0.17 3.01 5.86
C THR A 236 1.25 3.45 5.49
N ILE A 237 1.46 4.68 5.01
CA ILE A 237 2.79 5.17 4.64
C ILE A 237 3.73 5.26 5.85
N LYS A 238 3.22 5.68 7.01
CA LYS A 238 4.02 5.68 8.25
C LYS A 238 4.52 4.29 8.60
N LYS A 239 3.65 3.29 8.52
CA LYS A 239 3.98 1.90 8.82
C LYS A 239 4.90 1.27 7.76
N GLU A 240 4.57 1.43 6.49
CA GLU A 240 5.23 0.74 5.38
C GLU A 240 6.55 1.39 4.94
N LEU A 241 6.75 2.69 5.24
CA LEU A 241 7.94 3.44 4.89
C LEU A 241 8.58 4.14 6.10
N ILE A 242 7.87 5.08 6.75
CA ILE A 242 8.48 6.06 7.64
C ILE A 242 9.10 5.42 8.89
N HIS A 243 8.38 4.52 9.56
CA HIS A 243 8.81 3.93 10.82
C HIS A 243 9.77 2.74 10.65
N ARG A 244 10.21 2.45 9.43
CA ARG A 244 11.10 1.32 9.16
C ARG A 244 12.57 1.65 9.30
N ARG A 245 12.92 2.92 9.21
CA ARG A 245 14.30 3.43 9.43
C ARG A 245 14.28 4.88 9.92
N SER A 246 15.44 5.37 10.35
CA SER A 246 15.67 6.79 10.62
C SER A 246 15.97 7.55 9.33
N TRP A 247 15.63 8.82 9.30
CA TRP A 247 15.75 9.69 8.14
C TRP A 247 16.71 10.85 8.46
N PRO A 248 17.95 10.82 7.96
CA PRO A 248 18.93 11.89 8.20
C PRO A 248 18.50 13.22 7.66
N THR A 249 18.00 13.28 6.43
CA THR A 249 17.64 14.53 5.74
C THR A 249 16.20 14.54 5.26
N ARG A 250 15.64 15.75 5.11
CA ARG A 250 14.34 15.95 4.46
C ARG A 250 14.37 15.56 3.00
N ALA A 251 15.49 15.82 2.30
CA ALA A 251 15.65 15.50 0.88
C ALA A 251 15.57 13.99 0.64
N GLU A 252 16.29 13.19 1.43
CA GLU A 252 16.24 11.73 1.35
C GLU A 252 14.83 11.20 1.59
N LEU A 253 14.17 11.69 2.66
CA LEU A 253 12.79 11.29 2.95
C LEU A 253 11.84 11.70 1.84
N SER A 254 11.99 12.90 1.26
CA SER A 254 11.14 13.38 0.17
C SER A 254 11.23 12.49 -1.08
N THR A 255 12.44 12.06 -1.45
CA THR A 255 12.65 11.14 -2.57
C THR A 255 11.95 9.80 -2.34
N GLU A 256 12.07 9.25 -1.13
CA GLU A 256 11.44 7.96 -0.79
C GLU A 256 9.91 8.07 -0.68
N VAL A 257 9.37 9.18 -0.21
CA VAL A 257 7.92 9.44 -0.20
C VAL A 257 7.40 9.57 -1.63
N PHE A 258 8.12 10.26 -2.52
CA PHE A 258 7.79 10.33 -3.95
C PHE A 258 7.72 8.93 -4.55
N ASP A 259 8.78 8.13 -4.41
CA ASP A 259 8.82 6.77 -4.94
C ASP A 259 7.73 5.87 -4.32
N TYR A 260 7.47 6.05 -3.02
CA TYR A 260 6.40 5.31 -2.36
C TYR A 260 5.03 5.65 -2.93
N ILE A 261 4.71 6.92 -3.14
CA ILE A 261 3.38 7.34 -3.64
C ILE A 261 3.23 6.98 -5.12
N GLU A 262 4.16 7.42 -5.98
CA GLU A 262 3.98 7.36 -7.43
C GLU A 262 4.26 5.96 -7.99
N VAL A 263 5.29 5.27 -7.50
CA VAL A 263 5.67 3.98 -8.03
C VAL A 263 4.98 2.84 -7.28
N PHE A 264 5.04 2.86 -5.95
CA PHE A 264 4.54 1.72 -5.18
C PHE A 264 3.05 1.82 -4.83
N TYR A 265 2.62 2.88 -4.12
CA TYR A 265 1.25 2.98 -3.62
C TYR A 265 0.21 3.06 -4.74
N ASN A 266 0.40 3.97 -5.69
CA ASN A 266 -0.57 4.19 -6.76
C ASN A 266 -0.59 3.05 -7.80
N ARG A 267 0.58 2.46 -8.14
CA ARG A 267 0.70 1.55 -9.29
C ARG A 267 0.86 0.08 -8.90
N GLN A 268 1.37 -0.23 -7.72
CA GLN A 268 1.71 -1.61 -7.36
C GLN A 268 0.98 -2.11 -6.12
N ARG A 269 0.73 -1.21 -5.16
CA ARG A 269 0.21 -1.62 -3.86
C ARG A 269 -1.23 -2.11 -3.95
N ARG A 270 -1.43 -3.39 -3.64
CA ARG A 270 -2.76 -4.01 -3.65
C ARG A 270 -3.60 -3.56 -2.46
N HIS A 271 -4.86 -3.24 -2.74
CA HIS A 271 -5.86 -2.84 -1.75
C HIS A 271 -6.97 -3.89 -1.65
N SER A 272 -7.26 -4.33 -0.43
CA SER A 272 -8.34 -5.32 -0.20
C SER A 272 -9.72 -4.78 -0.58
N THR A 273 -9.96 -3.48 -0.37
CA THR A 273 -11.21 -2.80 -0.75
C THR A 273 -11.39 -2.64 -2.26
N LEU A 274 -10.31 -2.76 -3.04
CA LEU A 274 -10.32 -2.68 -4.49
C LEU A 274 -10.17 -4.07 -5.16
N GLY A 275 -10.60 -5.13 -4.47
CA GLY A 275 -10.49 -6.50 -5.01
C GLY A 275 -9.04 -6.94 -5.21
N GLN A 276 -8.11 -6.52 -4.36
CA GLN A 276 -6.67 -6.80 -4.47
C GLN A 276 -6.02 -6.18 -5.73
N ARG A 277 -6.57 -5.10 -6.27
CA ARG A 277 -5.94 -4.30 -7.34
C ARG A 277 -5.18 -3.11 -6.75
N SER A 278 -4.23 -2.56 -7.51
CA SER A 278 -3.68 -1.25 -7.21
C SER A 278 -4.68 -0.14 -7.55
N PRO A 279 -4.55 1.08 -7.00
CA PRO A 279 -5.38 2.21 -7.38
C PRO A 279 -5.42 2.46 -8.88
N ALA A 280 -4.27 2.42 -9.56
CA ALA A 280 -4.18 2.63 -11.00
C ALA A 280 -4.86 1.51 -11.80
N ASP A 281 -4.62 0.24 -11.45
CA ASP A 281 -5.25 -0.89 -12.13
C ASP A 281 -6.76 -0.91 -11.93
N PHE A 282 -7.23 -0.48 -10.77
CA PHE A 282 -8.66 -0.37 -10.48
C PHE A 282 -9.34 0.67 -11.38
N GLU A 283 -8.74 1.86 -11.55
CA GLU A 283 -9.26 2.88 -12.48
C GLU A 283 -9.21 2.40 -13.93
N THR A 284 -8.09 1.78 -14.35
CA THR A 284 -7.93 1.25 -15.71
C THR A 284 -8.97 0.19 -16.04
N ALA A 285 -9.27 -0.72 -15.10
CA ALA A 285 -10.29 -1.73 -15.30
C ALA A 285 -11.69 -1.10 -15.45
N ALA A 286 -12.04 -0.12 -14.61
CA ALA A 286 -13.32 0.57 -14.71
C ALA A 286 -13.50 1.30 -16.06
N LEU A 287 -12.42 1.89 -16.60
CA LEU A 287 -12.45 2.52 -17.93
C LEU A 287 -12.65 1.50 -19.06
N ARG A 288 -12.10 0.29 -18.94
CA ARG A 288 -12.33 -0.80 -19.91
C ARG A 288 -13.76 -1.30 -19.86
N ASP A 289 -14.35 -1.41 -18.68
CA ASP A 289 -15.72 -1.88 -18.50
C ASP A 289 -16.77 -0.86 -19.00
N THR A 290 -16.43 0.44 -19.02
CA THR A 290 -17.34 1.54 -19.44
C THR A 290 -16.99 2.14 -20.80
N GLY A 291 -15.83 1.81 -21.37
CA GLY A 291 -15.36 2.31 -22.68
C GLY A 291 -15.99 1.57 -23.86
N PRO A 292 -15.91 2.15 -25.08
CA PRO A 292 -16.34 1.47 -26.29
C PRO A 292 -15.52 0.18 -26.51
N PRO A 293 -16.08 -0.85 -27.17
CA PRO A 293 -15.36 -2.09 -27.46
C PRO A 293 -14.01 -1.82 -28.15
N GLY A 294 -12.92 -2.31 -27.57
CA GLY A 294 -11.54 -2.12 -28.09
C GLY A 294 -10.80 -0.90 -27.54
N PHE A 295 -11.36 -0.15 -26.60
CA PHE A 295 -10.66 0.95 -25.95
C PHE A 295 -9.57 0.44 -25.00
N ASP A 296 -8.28 0.73 -25.30
CA ASP A 296 -7.15 0.50 -24.40
C ASP A 296 -6.76 1.82 -23.73
N PRO A 297 -7.06 1.99 -22.44
CA PRO A 297 -6.73 3.21 -21.70
C PRO A 297 -5.25 3.30 -21.30
N THR A 298 -4.41 2.36 -21.72
CA THR A 298 -2.97 2.37 -21.38
C THR A 298 -2.29 3.50 -22.17
N PRO A 299 -1.80 4.58 -21.56
CA PRO A 299 -1.02 5.57 -22.28
C PRO A 299 0.27 4.92 -22.76
N THR A 300 0.48 4.88 -24.07
CA THR A 300 1.77 4.55 -24.66
C THR A 300 2.74 5.69 -24.28
N ILE A 301 3.48 5.52 -23.19
CA ILE A 301 4.59 6.42 -22.86
C ILE A 301 5.75 5.94 -23.73
N GLU A 302 5.91 6.53 -24.90
CA GLU A 302 7.16 6.45 -25.65
C GLU A 302 8.22 7.22 -24.84
N PHE A 303 9.09 6.50 -24.18
CA PHE A 303 10.34 7.05 -23.66
C PHE A 303 11.26 7.37 -24.83
N THR A 304 11.16 8.56 -25.39
CA THR A 304 12.24 9.11 -26.19
C THR A 304 13.40 9.41 -25.26
N ALA A 305 14.43 8.56 -25.31
CA ALA A 305 15.69 8.85 -24.64
C ALA A 305 16.20 10.22 -25.10
N PRO A 306 16.64 11.13 -24.20
CA PRO A 306 17.24 12.38 -24.62
C PRO A 306 18.49 12.08 -25.43
N THR A 307 18.49 12.52 -26.70
CA THR A 307 19.67 12.50 -27.58
C THR A 307 20.79 13.29 -26.89
N ALA A 308 21.91 12.64 -26.70
CA ALA A 308 23.15 13.22 -26.19
C ALA A 308 23.72 14.21 -27.23
N ALA A 309 23.16 15.41 -27.28
CA ALA A 309 23.68 16.52 -28.08
C ALA A 309 23.17 17.82 -27.48
N GLN A 310 23.81 18.23 -26.38
CA GLN A 310 23.95 19.64 -25.95
C GLN A 310 24.72 19.64 -24.62
N ALA A 311 26.02 19.29 -24.69
CA ALA A 311 27.03 19.70 -23.73
C ALA A 311 28.27 20.08 -24.56
N ALA A 312 28.31 21.32 -24.96
CA ALA A 312 29.50 22.03 -25.38
C ALA A 312 29.42 23.46 -24.80
#